data_d43277ec58c2fbfaa01371482bf4ec11
#
_entry.id   d43277ec58c2fbfaa01371482bf4ec11
#
_cell.length_a   1.000
_cell.length_b   1.000
_cell.length_c   1.000
_cell.angle_alpha   90.00
_cell.angle_beta   90.00
_cell.angle_gamma   90.00
#
_symmetry.space_group_name_H-M   'P 1'
#
loop_
_entity.id
_entity.type
_entity.pdbx_description
1 polymer ?
#
loop_
_entity_poly.entity_id
_entity_poly.type
_entity_poly.pdbx_seq_one_letter_code
_entity_poly.pdbx_strand_id
1 'polypeptide(L)'
;MNYFPVGKLDLKLLERLIALNPIKDPRVIVGPRIGEDAAVIDFGEKYLVAKTDPVTFTTYRIGWYAVNVNANDIAAMGATPKWFLATLLLPEKRTNKKLVTQIFNDIIKSTQALNITLCGGHTEISGKIDRPIVVGHMLGEVEKNKLVVNTNACPGDDVLLTKGIAIEGTAIIAREKTSALRKEFGEKFVKRAQAFINNPGLSVVKDALLANKAARINAMHDPTEGGLATGIFELTKASETGAIIEMKKIQIYKETRQICKLFNIDPLGLIASGALLIALDPKDTKKVINILARNGITCTKIGKLTKESEGLRLLRKGEFIKMPMFKVDEITSLIT
;
A
#
# COMPACT_ATOMS: atom_id res chain seq x y z
N MET A 1 -30.10 -13.70 -1.74
CA MET A 1 -29.06 -13.14 -0.86
C MET A 1 -28.01 -12.49 -1.74
N ASN A 2 -27.68 -11.22 -1.50
CA ASN A 2 -26.59 -10.56 -2.25
C ASN A 2 -25.28 -10.81 -1.50
N TYR A 3 -24.38 -11.58 -2.12
CA TYR A 3 -23.02 -11.78 -1.59
C TYR A 3 -22.12 -10.62 -2.00
N PHE A 4 -21.12 -10.30 -1.16
CA PHE A 4 -20.11 -9.29 -1.49
C PHE A 4 -19.11 -9.84 -2.52
N PRO A 5 -18.60 -8.98 -3.42
CA PRO A 5 -17.54 -9.36 -4.35
C PRO A 5 -16.21 -9.59 -3.61
N VAL A 6 -15.25 -10.20 -4.31
CA VAL A 6 -13.87 -10.33 -3.84
C VAL A 6 -13.22 -8.94 -3.72
N GLY A 7 -12.44 -8.71 -2.66
CA GLY A 7 -11.72 -7.46 -2.39
C GLY A 7 -12.11 -6.82 -1.06
N LYS A 8 -11.81 -5.52 -0.91
CA LYS A 8 -12.16 -4.75 0.30
C LYS A 8 -13.67 -4.71 0.50
N LEU A 9 -14.12 -4.80 1.76
CA LEU A 9 -15.52 -4.60 2.13
C LEU A 9 -15.97 -3.18 1.73
N ASP A 10 -17.27 -3.02 1.42
CA ASP A 10 -17.86 -1.70 1.18
C ASP A 10 -17.54 -0.74 2.33
N LEU A 11 -16.93 0.41 2.00
CA LEU A 11 -16.41 1.33 2.99
C LEU A 11 -17.49 1.93 3.91
N LYS A 12 -18.71 2.15 3.38
CA LYS A 12 -19.82 2.68 4.19
C LYS A 12 -20.32 1.64 5.21
N LEU A 13 -20.30 0.35 4.80
CA LEU A 13 -20.64 -0.73 5.72
C LEU A 13 -19.55 -0.87 6.78
N LEU A 14 -18.28 -0.87 6.39
CA LEU A 14 -17.15 -0.97 7.31
C LEU A 14 -17.16 0.18 8.32
N GLU A 15 -17.37 1.42 7.90
CA GLU A 15 -17.47 2.61 8.76
C GLU A 15 -18.56 2.44 9.82
N ARG A 16 -19.75 1.95 9.43
CA ARG A 16 -20.84 1.66 10.38
C ARG A 16 -20.49 0.58 11.40
N LEU A 17 -19.81 -0.49 10.94
CA LEU A 17 -19.41 -1.59 11.83
C LEU A 17 -18.34 -1.14 12.84
N ILE A 18 -17.37 -0.36 12.40
CA ILE A 18 -16.31 0.21 13.25
C ILE A 18 -16.95 1.13 14.33
N ALA A 19 -17.92 1.95 13.94
CA ALA A 19 -18.60 2.86 14.86
C ALA A 19 -19.37 2.17 16.00
N LEU A 20 -19.67 0.87 15.87
CA LEU A 20 -20.30 0.09 16.95
C LEU A 20 -19.38 -0.18 18.14
N ASN A 21 -18.07 -0.01 17.97
CA ASN A 21 -17.08 -0.28 19.01
C ASN A 21 -16.38 1.01 19.47
N PRO A 22 -16.94 1.74 20.45
CA PRO A 22 -16.29 2.93 20.96
C PRO A 22 -14.98 2.59 21.67
N ILE A 23 -13.92 3.32 21.34
CA ILE A 23 -12.62 3.18 21.99
C ILE A 23 -12.71 3.77 23.40
N LYS A 24 -12.45 2.95 24.42
CA LYS A 24 -12.50 3.36 25.83
C LYS A 24 -11.13 3.60 26.46
N ASP A 25 -10.08 2.97 25.93
CA ASP A 25 -8.72 3.16 26.44
C ASP A 25 -8.15 4.49 25.91
N PRO A 26 -7.86 5.47 26.77
CA PRO A 26 -7.34 6.78 26.37
C PRO A 26 -5.94 6.72 25.75
N ARG A 27 -5.22 5.60 25.90
CA ARG A 27 -3.92 5.40 25.26
C ARG A 27 -4.04 5.07 23.78
N VAL A 28 -5.22 4.70 23.28
CA VAL A 28 -5.43 4.52 21.84
C VAL A 28 -5.55 5.89 21.18
N ILE A 29 -4.46 6.38 20.62
CA ILE A 29 -4.35 7.71 19.99
C ILE A 29 -5.00 7.71 18.60
N VAL A 30 -4.77 6.64 17.83
CA VAL A 30 -5.41 6.40 16.54
C VAL A 30 -6.04 5.02 16.57
N GLY A 31 -7.35 4.97 16.50
CA GLY A 31 -8.13 3.73 16.43
C GLY A 31 -8.56 3.39 14.99
N PRO A 32 -9.43 2.39 14.83
CA PRO A 32 -9.89 1.96 13.52
C PRO A 32 -10.65 3.08 12.82
N ARG A 33 -10.17 3.51 11.65
CA ARG A 33 -10.75 4.57 10.82
C ARG A 33 -10.43 4.32 9.36
N ILE A 34 -11.34 4.67 8.46
CA ILE A 34 -11.08 4.62 7.02
C ILE A 34 -9.99 5.64 6.67
N GLY A 35 -8.98 5.20 5.91
CA GLY A 35 -7.87 6.02 5.44
C GLY A 35 -6.74 6.19 6.46
N GLU A 36 -6.78 5.50 7.60
CA GLU A 36 -5.62 5.35 8.49
C GLU A 36 -5.01 3.95 8.35
N ASP A 37 -3.70 3.90 8.17
CA ASP A 37 -3.01 2.66 7.81
C ASP A 37 -2.77 1.73 9.00
N ALA A 38 -2.69 2.25 10.24
CA ALA A 38 -2.43 1.46 11.44
C ALA A 38 -3.03 2.09 12.70
N ALA A 39 -3.19 1.28 13.76
CA ALA A 39 -3.53 1.75 15.09
C ALA A 39 -2.30 2.35 15.78
N VAL A 40 -2.52 3.36 16.64
CA VAL A 40 -1.47 4.02 17.43
C VAL A 40 -1.84 4.00 18.90
N ILE A 41 -0.94 3.50 19.73
CA ILE A 41 -1.12 3.35 21.18
C ILE A 41 -0.02 4.11 21.92
N ASP A 42 -0.39 4.89 22.93
CA ASP A 42 0.59 5.56 23.80
C ASP A 42 1.28 4.54 24.71
N PHE A 43 2.59 4.43 24.57
CA PHE A 43 3.43 3.49 25.30
C PHE A 43 4.48 4.22 26.18
N GLY A 44 4.13 5.40 26.67
CA GLY A 44 4.99 6.22 27.52
C GLY A 44 5.80 7.23 26.69
N GLU A 45 7.11 7.03 26.55
CA GLU A 45 7.96 7.98 25.80
C GLU A 45 7.70 8.00 24.30
N LYS A 46 7.25 6.87 23.75
CA LYS A 46 6.95 6.68 22.32
C LYS A 46 5.53 6.20 22.10
N TYR A 47 5.10 6.28 20.85
CA TYR A 47 3.92 5.56 20.40
C TYR A 47 4.31 4.18 19.83
N LEU A 48 3.50 3.17 20.16
CA LEU A 48 3.48 1.88 19.51
C LEU A 48 2.48 1.97 18.34
N VAL A 49 2.94 1.61 17.16
CA VAL A 49 2.12 1.52 15.95
C VAL A 49 1.90 0.05 15.62
N ALA A 50 0.66 -0.36 15.43
CA ALA A 50 0.27 -1.75 15.22
C ALA A 50 -0.61 -1.92 13.98
N LYS A 51 -0.24 -2.86 13.12
CA LYS A 51 -0.96 -3.22 11.89
C LYS A 51 -1.12 -4.72 11.77
N THR A 52 -2.22 -5.13 11.15
CA THR A 52 -2.42 -6.50 10.68
C THR A 52 -3.00 -6.48 9.27
N ASP A 53 -2.38 -7.25 8.37
CA ASP A 53 -2.86 -7.38 7.00
C ASP A 53 -2.61 -8.78 6.41
N PRO A 54 -3.60 -9.38 5.73
CA PRO A 54 -3.45 -10.66 5.05
C PRO A 54 -2.91 -10.48 3.63
N VAL A 55 -2.17 -11.48 3.13
CA VAL A 55 -1.83 -11.62 1.72
C VAL A 55 -2.71 -12.71 1.10
N THR A 56 -3.54 -12.33 0.10
CA THR A 56 -4.55 -13.20 -0.51
C THR A 56 -4.47 -13.28 -2.04
N PHE A 57 -3.88 -12.31 -2.73
CA PHE A 57 -3.85 -12.25 -4.19
C PHE A 57 -2.72 -13.04 -4.86
N THR A 58 -1.67 -13.42 -4.12
CA THR A 58 -0.55 -14.17 -4.69
C THR A 58 -0.05 -15.23 -3.74
N THR A 59 0.40 -16.36 -4.30
CA THR A 59 1.13 -17.40 -3.54
C THR A 59 2.65 -17.28 -3.74
N TYR A 60 3.08 -16.53 -4.75
CA TYR A 60 4.49 -16.32 -5.04
C TYR A 60 5.11 -15.40 -3.99
N ARG A 61 6.14 -15.91 -3.30
CA ARG A 61 6.83 -15.18 -2.22
C ARG A 61 5.88 -14.58 -1.17
N ILE A 62 4.82 -15.30 -0.85
CA ILE A 62 3.75 -14.80 0.04
C ILE A 62 4.28 -14.31 1.39
N GLY A 63 5.30 -14.98 1.96
CA GLY A 63 5.95 -14.54 3.20
C GLY A 63 6.69 -13.20 3.04
N TRP A 64 7.31 -12.96 1.90
CA TRP A 64 7.96 -11.70 1.58
C TRP A 64 6.94 -10.56 1.45
N TYR A 65 5.82 -10.81 0.76
CA TYR A 65 4.73 -9.83 0.65
C TYR A 65 4.18 -9.46 2.02
N ALA A 66 3.88 -10.46 2.88
CA ALA A 66 3.32 -10.23 4.20
C ALA A 66 4.20 -9.31 5.07
N VAL A 67 5.53 -9.46 5.01
CA VAL A 67 6.45 -8.58 5.74
C VAL A 67 6.45 -7.17 5.14
N ASN A 68 6.56 -7.03 3.80
CA ASN A 68 6.73 -5.72 3.17
C ASN A 68 5.47 -4.88 3.23
N VAL A 69 4.28 -5.45 2.98
CA VAL A 69 3.01 -4.71 3.03
C VAL A 69 2.77 -4.18 4.44
N ASN A 70 2.83 -5.06 5.46
CA ASN A 70 2.64 -4.62 6.85
C ASN A 70 3.71 -3.62 7.32
N ALA A 71 4.95 -3.71 6.83
CA ALA A 71 6.00 -2.74 7.15
C ALA A 71 5.75 -1.36 6.50
N ASN A 72 5.15 -1.34 5.31
CA ASN A 72 4.77 -0.12 4.61
C ASN A 72 3.75 0.69 5.42
N ASP A 73 2.68 0.04 5.91
CA ASP A 73 1.65 0.67 6.74
C ASP A 73 2.24 1.31 8.00
N ILE A 74 3.13 0.58 8.69
CA ILE A 74 3.83 1.13 9.86
C ILE A 74 4.64 2.37 9.48
N ALA A 75 5.35 2.31 8.35
CA ALA A 75 6.18 3.42 7.89
C ALA A 75 5.34 4.61 7.42
N ALA A 76 4.16 4.40 6.82
CA ALA A 76 3.22 5.45 6.46
C ALA A 76 2.74 6.26 7.66
N MET A 77 2.68 5.65 8.86
CA MET A 77 2.44 6.37 10.12
C MET A 77 3.67 7.09 10.68
N GLY A 78 4.79 7.15 9.93
CA GLY A 78 6.05 7.73 10.37
C GLY A 78 6.86 6.86 11.32
N ALA A 79 6.39 5.63 11.59
CA ALA A 79 7.00 4.72 12.54
C ALA A 79 8.05 3.80 11.88
N THR A 80 9.04 3.38 12.67
CA THR A 80 10.01 2.38 12.26
C THR A 80 9.47 0.99 12.57
N PRO A 81 9.24 0.10 11.56
CA PRO A 81 8.88 -1.29 11.81
C PRO A 81 9.93 -2.00 12.66
N LYS A 82 9.54 -2.76 13.67
CA LYS A 82 10.45 -3.40 14.65
C LYS A 82 10.20 -4.89 14.85
N TRP A 83 8.94 -5.28 15.01
CA TRP A 83 8.56 -6.64 15.38
C TRP A 83 7.49 -7.17 14.44
N PHE A 84 7.64 -8.43 14.06
CA PHE A 84 6.72 -9.10 13.17
C PHE A 84 6.27 -10.44 13.77
N LEU A 85 4.97 -10.71 13.68
CA LEU A 85 4.37 -12.00 13.93
C LEU A 85 3.60 -12.44 12.70
N ALA A 86 3.49 -13.74 12.44
CA ALA A 86 2.79 -14.25 11.28
C ALA A 86 1.86 -15.41 11.61
N THR A 87 0.61 -15.34 11.13
CA THR A 87 -0.28 -16.49 11.12
C THR A 87 -0.29 -17.09 9.70
N LEU A 88 0.07 -18.37 9.59
CA LEU A 88 0.11 -19.12 8.35
C LEU A 88 -1.04 -20.15 8.34
N LEU A 89 -2.00 -19.97 7.43
CA LEU A 89 -3.03 -20.95 7.13
C LEU A 89 -2.67 -21.66 5.83
N LEU A 90 -2.39 -22.95 5.90
CA LEU A 90 -1.82 -23.73 4.80
C LEU A 90 -2.82 -24.79 4.32
N PRO A 91 -3.04 -24.95 3.00
CA PRO A 91 -4.04 -25.88 2.48
C PRO A 91 -3.64 -27.34 2.69
N GLU A 92 -4.52 -28.15 3.28
CA GLU A 92 -4.29 -29.56 3.63
C GLU A 92 -3.66 -30.38 2.49
N LYS A 93 -4.23 -30.34 1.30
CA LYS A 93 -3.84 -31.23 0.19
C LYS A 93 -2.70 -30.68 -0.69
N ARG A 94 -2.20 -29.47 -0.39
CA ARG A 94 -1.18 -28.77 -1.22
C ARG A 94 0.05 -28.38 -0.42
N THR A 95 0.05 -28.62 0.89
CA THR A 95 1.16 -28.27 1.76
C THR A 95 2.14 -29.41 1.88
N ASN A 96 3.40 -29.10 1.64
CA ASN A 96 4.55 -29.99 1.85
C ASN A 96 5.71 -29.24 2.50
N LYS A 97 6.73 -29.98 2.94
CA LYS A 97 7.92 -29.40 3.60
C LYS A 97 8.56 -28.28 2.78
N LYS A 98 8.64 -28.42 1.45
CA LYS A 98 9.26 -27.41 0.56
C LYS A 98 8.49 -26.10 0.60
N LEU A 99 7.16 -26.12 0.49
CA LEU A 99 6.31 -24.92 0.55
C LEU A 99 6.46 -24.20 1.88
N VAL A 100 6.35 -24.93 3.00
CA VAL A 100 6.49 -24.34 4.35
C VAL A 100 7.87 -23.71 4.53
N THR A 101 8.93 -24.45 4.19
CA THR A 101 10.31 -23.93 4.28
C THR A 101 10.50 -22.66 3.43
N GLN A 102 9.91 -22.63 2.23
CA GLN A 102 9.99 -21.45 1.36
C GLN A 102 9.30 -20.22 1.98
N ILE A 103 8.08 -20.38 2.53
CA ILE A 103 7.35 -19.28 3.17
C ILE A 103 8.15 -18.74 4.37
N PHE A 104 8.66 -19.61 5.24
CA PHE A 104 9.49 -19.19 6.38
C PHE A 104 10.77 -18.48 5.93
N ASN A 105 11.47 -19.01 4.91
CA ASN A 105 12.66 -18.36 4.36
C ASN A 105 12.37 -16.98 3.77
N ASP A 106 11.22 -16.81 3.11
CA ASP A 106 10.78 -15.51 2.60
C ASP A 106 10.53 -14.52 3.74
N ILE A 107 9.87 -14.95 4.81
CA ILE A 107 9.63 -14.11 6.00
C ILE A 107 10.97 -13.73 6.65
N ILE A 108 11.82 -14.70 6.95
CA ILE A 108 13.11 -14.49 7.64
C ILE A 108 14.00 -13.53 6.84
N LYS A 109 14.17 -13.77 5.54
CA LYS A 109 14.98 -12.90 4.68
C LYS A 109 14.43 -11.48 4.60
N SER A 110 13.12 -11.34 4.55
CA SER A 110 12.47 -10.02 4.45
C SER A 110 12.57 -9.24 5.76
N THR A 111 12.35 -9.89 6.89
CA THR A 111 12.51 -9.26 8.21
C THR A 111 13.96 -8.85 8.45
N GLN A 112 14.93 -9.70 8.10
CA GLN A 112 16.36 -9.36 8.18
C GLN A 112 16.73 -8.17 7.29
N ALA A 113 16.25 -8.14 6.04
CA ALA A 113 16.53 -7.05 5.11
C ALA A 113 16.00 -5.68 5.58
N LEU A 114 14.93 -5.68 6.36
CA LEU A 114 14.31 -4.48 6.94
C LEU A 114 14.73 -4.21 8.39
N ASN A 115 15.63 -5.02 8.95
CA ASN A 115 16.05 -4.97 10.36
C ASN A 115 14.85 -5.08 11.32
N ILE A 116 13.96 -6.02 11.02
CA ILE A 116 12.76 -6.36 11.80
C ILE A 116 13.00 -7.70 12.51
N THR A 117 12.55 -7.82 13.74
CA THR A 117 12.64 -9.08 14.50
C THR A 117 11.36 -9.90 14.29
N LEU A 118 11.49 -11.14 13.82
CA LEU A 118 10.39 -12.12 13.84
C LEU A 118 10.21 -12.63 15.28
N CYS A 119 9.10 -12.26 15.93
CA CYS A 119 8.84 -12.53 17.35
C CYS A 119 8.03 -13.80 17.60
N GLY A 120 7.35 -14.34 16.57
CA GLY A 120 6.50 -15.50 16.72
C GLY A 120 5.37 -15.55 15.72
N GLY A 121 4.32 -16.26 16.05
CA GLY A 121 3.13 -16.43 15.22
C GLY A 121 2.45 -17.77 15.44
N HIS A 122 1.63 -18.18 14.46
CA HIS A 122 0.94 -19.46 14.45
C HIS A 122 1.01 -20.09 13.06
N THR A 123 1.11 -21.41 12.99
CA THR A 123 1.11 -22.15 11.72
C THR A 123 0.24 -23.38 11.83
N GLU A 124 -0.74 -23.50 10.93
CA GLU A 124 -1.61 -24.67 10.90
C GLU A 124 -1.91 -25.12 9.47
N ILE A 125 -2.29 -26.39 9.35
CA ILE A 125 -2.84 -26.98 8.14
C ILE A 125 -4.36 -26.86 8.21
N SER A 126 -4.95 -26.04 7.34
CA SER A 126 -6.38 -25.74 7.35
C SER A 126 -7.11 -26.46 6.21
N GLY A 127 -8.26 -27.06 6.50
CA GLY A 127 -9.19 -27.58 5.51
C GLY A 127 -9.94 -26.44 4.80
N LYS A 128 -10.51 -26.75 3.60
CA LYS A 128 -11.41 -25.87 2.82
C LYS A 128 -10.75 -24.57 2.30
N ILE A 129 -9.44 -24.43 2.36
CA ILE A 129 -8.70 -23.40 1.63
C ILE A 129 -7.93 -24.04 0.48
N ASP A 130 -7.79 -23.32 -0.62
CA ASP A 130 -7.15 -23.82 -1.84
C ASP A 130 -5.72 -23.30 -2.03
N ARG A 131 -5.32 -22.30 -1.27
CA ARG A 131 -4.00 -21.64 -1.33
C ARG A 131 -3.53 -21.23 0.06
N PRO A 132 -2.21 -21.02 0.26
CA PRO A 132 -1.69 -20.45 1.49
C PRO A 132 -2.26 -19.04 1.72
N ILE A 133 -2.54 -18.71 2.99
CA ILE A 133 -2.85 -17.38 3.47
C ILE A 133 -1.83 -17.04 4.55
N VAL A 134 -1.20 -15.88 4.46
CA VAL A 134 -0.29 -15.37 5.48
C VAL A 134 -0.85 -14.05 6.00
N VAL A 135 -1.20 -14.02 7.28
CA VAL A 135 -1.62 -12.80 7.96
C VAL A 135 -0.43 -12.26 8.73
N GLY A 136 0.03 -11.08 8.35
CA GLY A 136 1.08 -10.36 9.06
C GLY A 136 0.53 -9.54 10.21
N HIS A 137 1.29 -9.45 11.30
CA HIS A 137 1.10 -8.51 12.40
C HIS A 137 2.41 -7.78 12.60
N MET A 138 2.43 -6.50 12.29
CA MET A 138 3.62 -5.65 12.40
C MET A 138 3.44 -4.65 13.53
N LEU A 139 4.49 -4.52 14.34
CA LEU A 139 4.58 -3.51 15.37
C LEU A 139 5.78 -2.60 15.07
N GLY A 140 5.61 -1.30 15.30
CA GLY A 140 6.66 -0.30 15.12
C GLY A 140 6.64 0.75 16.21
N GLU A 141 7.68 1.55 16.26
CA GLU A 141 7.83 2.67 17.19
C GLU A 141 7.98 3.99 16.46
N VAL A 142 7.42 5.05 17.04
CA VAL A 142 7.59 6.42 16.56
C VAL A 142 7.70 7.39 17.74
N GLU A 143 8.61 8.36 17.62
CA GLU A 143 8.65 9.51 18.52
C GLU A 143 7.35 10.30 18.41
N LYS A 144 6.80 10.79 19.54
CA LYS A 144 5.49 11.46 19.58
C LYS A 144 5.37 12.63 18.59
N ASN A 145 6.45 13.39 18.38
CA ASN A 145 6.51 14.51 17.45
C ASN A 145 6.77 14.11 15.98
N LYS A 146 6.94 12.81 15.70
CA LYS A 146 7.19 12.25 14.38
C LYS A 146 6.05 11.38 13.85
N LEU A 147 5.00 11.19 14.67
CA LEU A 147 3.80 10.50 14.24
C LEU A 147 3.15 11.25 13.07
N VAL A 148 2.83 10.52 12.01
CA VAL A 148 2.04 10.99 10.87
C VAL A 148 0.66 10.37 10.95
N VAL A 149 -0.38 11.22 10.90
CA VAL A 149 -1.78 10.81 10.93
C VAL A 149 -2.50 11.51 9.80
N ASN A 150 -3.21 10.77 8.99
CA ASN A 150 -3.79 11.29 7.74
C ASN A 150 -4.83 12.41 7.96
N THR A 151 -5.44 12.47 9.14
CA THR A 151 -6.32 13.57 9.55
C THR A 151 -5.62 14.94 9.65
N ASN A 152 -4.30 14.99 9.65
CA ASN A 152 -3.54 16.25 9.74
C ASN A 152 -3.32 16.92 8.36
N ALA A 153 -3.63 16.24 7.27
CA ALA A 153 -3.54 16.85 5.95
C ALA A 153 -4.61 17.92 5.78
N CYS A 154 -4.28 19.00 5.09
CA CYS A 154 -5.18 20.15 4.98
C CYS A 154 -5.19 20.74 3.54
N PRO A 155 -6.25 21.50 3.20
CA PRO A 155 -6.30 22.21 1.93
C PRO A 155 -5.06 23.10 1.73
N GLY A 156 -4.43 23.00 0.57
CA GLY A 156 -3.20 23.71 0.24
C GLY A 156 -1.95 22.85 0.27
N ASP A 157 -1.99 21.69 0.95
CA ASP A 157 -0.88 20.73 0.94
C ASP A 157 -0.58 20.24 -0.47
N ASP A 158 0.71 20.13 -0.79
CA ASP A 158 1.17 19.46 -2.00
C ASP A 158 1.03 17.95 -1.83
N VAL A 159 0.59 17.27 -2.88
CA VAL A 159 0.52 15.80 -2.95
C VAL A 159 1.69 15.29 -3.78
N LEU A 160 2.59 14.54 -3.14
CA LEU A 160 3.71 13.87 -3.79
C LEU A 160 3.41 12.38 -3.97
N LEU A 161 4.05 11.78 -4.96
CA LEU A 161 4.03 10.34 -5.24
C LEU A 161 5.46 9.84 -5.41
N THR A 162 5.85 8.79 -4.67
CA THR A 162 7.15 8.15 -4.87
C THR A 162 7.09 7.08 -5.93
N LYS A 163 8.21 6.84 -6.61
CA LYS A 163 8.41 5.81 -7.64
C LYS A 163 7.39 5.92 -8.79
N GLY A 164 6.36 5.11 -8.78
CA GLY A 164 5.29 5.11 -9.77
C GLY A 164 4.18 4.16 -9.34
N ILE A 165 3.06 4.14 -10.07
CA ILE A 165 1.87 3.37 -9.69
C ILE A 165 1.86 1.97 -10.27
N ALA A 166 1.00 1.10 -9.71
CA ALA A 166 0.72 -0.26 -10.14
C ALA A 166 1.97 -1.17 -10.25
N ILE A 167 2.96 -0.96 -9.37
CA ILE A 167 4.18 -1.78 -9.31
C ILE A 167 3.82 -3.23 -9.02
N GLU A 168 3.04 -3.46 -7.97
CA GLU A 168 2.59 -4.78 -7.57
C GLU A 168 1.72 -5.44 -8.63
N GLY A 169 0.69 -4.75 -9.10
CA GLY A 169 -0.21 -5.27 -10.12
C GLY A 169 0.51 -5.66 -11.41
N THR A 170 1.48 -4.85 -11.85
CA THR A 170 2.34 -5.17 -12.99
C THR A 170 3.10 -6.48 -12.77
N ALA A 171 3.67 -6.68 -11.57
CA ALA A 171 4.45 -7.87 -11.26
C ALA A 171 3.58 -9.13 -11.14
N ILE A 172 2.38 -9.02 -10.54
CA ILE A 172 1.44 -10.13 -10.42
C ILE A 172 0.93 -10.55 -11.80
N ILE A 173 0.43 -9.60 -12.61
CA ILE A 173 -0.08 -9.89 -13.96
C ILE A 173 1.02 -10.52 -14.83
N ALA A 174 2.27 -10.04 -14.72
CA ALA A 174 3.39 -10.59 -15.47
C ALA A 174 3.69 -12.05 -15.11
N ARG A 175 3.31 -12.53 -13.92
CA ARG A 175 3.42 -13.93 -13.51
C ARG A 175 2.21 -14.75 -13.94
N GLU A 176 1.02 -14.27 -13.63
CA GLU A 176 -0.23 -14.99 -13.89
C GLU A 176 -0.53 -15.09 -15.40
N LYS A 177 -0.18 -14.07 -16.18
CA LYS A 177 -0.42 -14.00 -17.64
C LYS A 177 0.88 -14.12 -18.44
N THR A 178 1.89 -14.82 -17.93
CA THR A 178 3.23 -14.99 -18.54
C THR A 178 3.14 -15.40 -20.02
N SER A 179 2.32 -16.38 -20.37
CA SER A 179 2.21 -16.89 -21.74
C SER A 179 1.69 -15.85 -22.73
N ALA A 180 0.63 -15.10 -22.33
CA ALA A 180 0.07 -14.03 -23.15
C ALA A 180 1.07 -12.89 -23.36
N LEU A 181 1.73 -12.44 -22.28
CA LEU A 181 2.73 -11.37 -22.34
C LEU A 181 3.99 -11.77 -23.11
N ARG A 182 4.42 -13.03 -23.01
CA ARG A 182 5.54 -13.55 -23.77
C ARG A 182 5.24 -13.54 -25.26
N LYS A 183 4.03 -13.97 -25.66
CA LYS A 183 3.57 -13.95 -27.05
C LYS A 183 3.57 -12.55 -27.64
N GLU A 184 3.07 -11.56 -26.87
CA GLU A 184 2.90 -10.18 -27.34
C GLU A 184 4.19 -9.34 -27.29
N PHE A 185 4.96 -9.45 -26.22
CA PHE A 185 6.09 -8.54 -25.93
C PHE A 185 7.45 -9.25 -25.80
N GLY A 186 7.48 -10.58 -25.80
CA GLY A 186 8.68 -11.38 -25.67
C GLY A 186 9.19 -11.58 -24.24
N GLU A 187 10.14 -12.49 -24.06
CA GLU A 187 10.66 -12.96 -22.77
C GLU A 187 11.34 -11.85 -21.94
N LYS A 188 12.08 -10.96 -22.60
CA LYS A 188 12.78 -9.85 -21.91
C LYS A 188 11.80 -8.89 -21.22
N PHE A 189 10.66 -8.64 -21.85
CA PHE A 189 9.60 -7.81 -21.27
C PHE A 189 9.01 -8.47 -20.03
N VAL A 190 8.65 -9.76 -20.13
CA VAL A 190 8.08 -10.53 -19.01
C VAL A 190 9.00 -10.49 -17.79
N LYS A 191 10.29 -10.77 -18.00
CA LYS A 191 11.30 -10.75 -16.91
C LYS A 191 11.41 -9.37 -16.26
N ARG A 192 11.39 -8.28 -17.04
CA ARG A 192 11.40 -6.92 -16.47
C ARG A 192 10.16 -6.63 -15.65
N ALA A 193 8.97 -6.94 -16.17
CA ALA A 193 7.71 -6.73 -15.45
C ALA A 193 7.63 -7.57 -14.17
N GLN A 194 8.05 -8.83 -14.19
CA GLN A 194 8.14 -9.70 -13.02
C GLN A 194 9.14 -9.20 -11.96
N ALA A 195 10.19 -8.48 -12.38
CA ALA A 195 11.19 -7.93 -11.48
C ALA A 195 10.71 -6.69 -10.70
N PHE A 196 9.55 -6.11 -11.03
CA PHE A 196 9.02 -4.91 -10.38
C PHE A 196 8.88 -5.03 -8.88
N ILE A 197 8.64 -6.22 -8.33
CA ILE A 197 8.62 -6.44 -6.88
C ILE A 197 9.95 -6.07 -6.20
N ASN A 198 11.07 -6.12 -6.92
CA ASN A 198 12.40 -5.82 -6.41
C ASN A 198 12.92 -4.46 -6.93
N ASN A 199 12.59 -4.10 -8.17
CA ASN A 199 12.99 -2.86 -8.82
C ASN A 199 11.88 -2.39 -9.76
N PRO A 200 11.16 -1.30 -9.41
CA PRO A 200 11.46 -0.28 -8.39
C PRO A 200 11.23 -0.73 -6.92
N GLY A 201 10.58 -1.87 -6.69
CA GLY A 201 10.40 -2.45 -5.36
C GLY A 201 9.11 -2.04 -4.67
N LEU A 202 8.56 -2.95 -3.84
CA LEU A 202 7.30 -2.71 -3.12
C LEU A 202 7.47 -1.99 -1.80
N SER A 203 8.63 -2.09 -1.16
CA SER A 203 8.84 -1.43 0.13
C SER A 203 8.84 0.09 -0.03
N VAL A 204 8.06 0.79 0.79
CA VAL A 204 8.06 2.25 0.95
C VAL A 204 8.62 2.69 2.29
N VAL A 205 9.15 1.75 3.10
CA VAL A 205 9.70 2.04 4.42
C VAL A 205 10.79 3.12 4.35
N LYS A 206 11.74 2.97 3.43
CA LYS A 206 12.81 3.97 3.24
C LYS A 206 12.26 5.30 2.76
N ASP A 207 11.29 5.29 1.86
CA ASP A 207 10.61 6.47 1.31
C ASP A 207 9.98 7.30 2.44
N ALA A 208 9.14 6.65 3.25
CA ALA A 208 8.40 7.27 4.35
C ALA A 208 9.33 7.81 5.44
N LEU A 209 10.28 7.01 5.93
CA LEU A 209 11.18 7.41 7.00
C LEU A 209 12.11 8.56 6.58
N LEU A 210 12.60 8.58 5.34
CA LEU A 210 13.41 9.68 4.81
C LEU A 210 12.59 10.96 4.66
N ALA A 211 11.36 10.89 4.15
CA ALA A 211 10.47 12.03 4.04
C ALA A 211 10.16 12.62 5.44
N ASN A 212 9.77 11.78 6.41
CA ASN A 212 9.44 12.20 7.78
C ASN A 212 10.66 12.73 8.56
N LYS A 213 11.87 12.26 8.24
CA LYS A 213 13.10 12.83 8.77
C LYS A 213 13.41 14.20 8.18
N ALA A 214 13.11 14.40 6.89
CA ALA A 214 13.47 15.64 6.17
C ALA A 214 12.57 16.82 6.54
N ALA A 215 11.25 16.59 6.73
CA ALA A 215 10.28 17.66 6.97
C ALA A 215 9.17 17.18 7.90
N ARG A 216 8.31 18.11 8.33
CA ARG A 216 7.03 17.75 8.92
C ARG A 216 6.10 17.27 7.80
N ILE A 217 5.63 16.05 7.92
CA ILE A 217 4.68 15.44 7.00
C ILE A 217 3.29 15.50 7.63
N ASN A 218 2.30 15.94 6.87
CA ASN A 218 0.92 16.04 7.34
C ASN A 218 0.18 14.71 7.15
N ALA A 219 0.40 14.01 6.01
CA ALA A 219 -0.15 12.68 5.79
C ALA A 219 0.78 11.84 4.91
N MET A 220 0.75 10.52 5.10
CA MET A 220 1.30 9.52 4.19
C MET A 220 0.32 8.36 4.04
N HIS A 221 0.26 7.78 2.85
CA HIS A 221 -0.57 6.63 2.58
C HIS A 221 0.07 5.79 1.47
N ASP A 222 0.14 4.47 1.63
CA ASP A 222 0.61 3.57 0.58
C ASP A 222 -0.59 2.96 -0.16
N PRO A 223 -0.88 3.43 -1.39
CA PRO A 223 -1.99 2.91 -2.17
C PRO A 223 -1.83 1.41 -2.42
N THR A 224 -2.84 0.63 -2.09
CA THR A 224 -2.88 -0.82 -2.31
C THR A 224 -4.01 -1.19 -3.27
N GLU A 225 -4.97 -2.01 -2.85
CA GLU A 225 -6.13 -2.41 -3.64
C GLU A 225 -6.97 -1.21 -4.09
N GLY A 226 -7.42 -1.25 -5.35
CA GLY A 226 -8.12 -0.15 -6.01
C GLY A 226 -7.18 0.96 -6.48
N GLY A 227 -5.87 0.74 -6.37
CA GLY A 227 -4.82 1.56 -6.97
C GLY A 227 -4.70 2.97 -6.41
N LEU A 228 -4.03 3.83 -7.19
CA LEU A 228 -3.83 5.24 -6.81
C LEU A 228 -5.16 5.99 -6.58
N ALA A 229 -6.18 5.68 -7.36
CA ALA A 229 -7.47 6.37 -7.25
C ALA A 229 -8.11 6.14 -5.87
N THR A 230 -8.11 4.89 -5.39
CA THR A 230 -8.61 4.55 -4.05
C THR A 230 -7.71 5.14 -2.96
N GLY A 231 -6.38 5.08 -3.10
CA GLY A 231 -5.47 5.68 -2.11
C GLY A 231 -5.67 7.20 -1.95
N ILE A 232 -5.90 7.94 -3.04
CA ILE A 232 -6.24 9.38 -2.97
C ILE A 232 -7.59 9.57 -2.27
N PHE A 233 -8.59 8.73 -2.57
CA PHE A 233 -9.88 8.80 -1.90
C PHE A 233 -9.76 8.53 -0.39
N GLU A 234 -9.02 7.50 0.01
CA GLU A 234 -8.80 7.14 1.41
C GLU A 234 -8.10 8.28 2.19
N LEU A 235 -7.02 8.84 1.61
CA LEU A 235 -6.30 9.98 2.19
C LEU A 235 -7.20 11.20 2.35
N THR A 236 -7.96 11.57 1.32
CA THR A 236 -8.85 12.74 1.37
C THR A 236 -10.08 12.51 2.25
N LYS A 237 -10.57 11.29 2.34
CA LYS A 237 -11.66 10.92 3.27
C LYS A 237 -11.20 11.05 4.72
N ALA A 238 -9.98 10.59 5.05
CA ALA A 238 -9.42 10.71 6.40
C ALA A 238 -9.23 12.17 6.82
N SER A 239 -8.81 13.03 5.90
CA SER A 239 -8.49 14.45 6.16
C SER A 239 -9.64 15.42 5.91
N GLU A 240 -10.81 14.94 5.47
CA GLU A 240 -11.96 15.78 5.09
C GLU A 240 -11.59 16.86 4.06
N THR A 241 -10.79 16.46 3.05
CA THR A 241 -10.33 17.34 1.98
C THR A 241 -10.80 16.87 0.61
N GLY A 242 -10.67 17.74 -0.38
CA GLY A 242 -10.68 17.40 -1.80
C GLY A 242 -9.27 17.28 -2.34
N ALA A 243 -9.12 16.93 -3.62
CA ALA A 243 -7.83 16.93 -4.29
C ALA A 243 -7.93 17.27 -5.78
N ILE A 244 -6.91 17.93 -6.31
CA ILE A 244 -6.66 18.08 -7.73
C ILE A 244 -5.38 17.36 -8.08
N ILE A 245 -5.47 16.32 -8.91
CA ILE A 245 -4.35 15.48 -9.34
C ILE A 245 -4.09 15.69 -10.83
N GLU A 246 -2.83 15.84 -11.23
CA GLU A 246 -2.41 16.03 -12.60
C GLU A 246 -1.98 14.71 -13.23
N MET A 247 -2.80 14.12 -14.11
CA MET A 247 -2.52 12.82 -14.76
C MET A 247 -1.13 12.76 -15.41
N LYS A 248 -0.69 13.85 -16.04
CA LYS A 248 0.63 13.94 -16.71
C LYS A 248 1.83 13.84 -15.76
N LYS A 249 1.61 14.11 -14.47
CA LYS A 249 2.64 14.06 -13.42
C LYS A 249 2.75 12.68 -12.77
N ILE A 250 1.74 11.82 -12.96
CA ILE A 250 1.74 10.47 -12.41
C ILE A 250 2.72 9.61 -13.20
N GLN A 251 3.73 9.08 -12.52
CA GLN A 251 4.68 8.13 -13.11
C GLN A 251 3.98 6.78 -13.32
N ILE A 252 3.88 6.35 -14.58
CA ILE A 252 3.42 5.02 -14.98
C ILE A 252 4.51 4.39 -15.82
N TYR A 253 5.02 3.24 -15.43
CA TYR A 253 6.10 2.55 -16.14
C TYR A 253 5.64 2.04 -17.51
N LYS A 254 6.59 1.88 -18.44
CA LYS A 254 6.31 1.40 -19.79
C LYS A 254 5.62 0.03 -19.77
N GLU A 255 6.13 -0.88 -18.95
CA GLU A 255 5.60 -2.23 -18.79
C GLU A 255 4.16 -2.18 -18.26
N THR A 256 3.88 -1.38 -17.25
CA THR A 256 2.54 -1.15 -16.72
C THR A 256 1.57 -0.64 -17.80
N ARG A 257 1.96 0.39 -18.57
CA ARG A 257 1.13 0.94 -19.65
C ARG A 257 0.79 -0.11 -20.71
N GLN A 258 1.78 -0.93 -21.10
CA GLN A 258 1.60 -1.94 -22.13
C GLN A 258 0.71 -3.10 -21.64
N ILE A 259 0.89 -3.54 -20.40
CA ILE A 259 0.04 -4.55 -19.75
C ILE A 259 -1.41 -4.04 -19.64
N CYS A 260 -1.59 -2.84 -19.10
CA CYS A 260 -2.93 -2.25 -18.95
C CYS A 260 -3.63 -2.08 -20.31
N LYS A 261 -2.90 -1.67 -21.34
CA LYS A 261 -3.45 -1.57 -22.71
C LYS A 261 -3.86 -2.94 -23.27
N LEU A 262 -3.03 -3.98 -23.10
CA LEU A 262 -3.30 -5.33 -23.61
C LEU A 262 -4.56 -5.92 -22.98
N PHE A 263 -4.72 -5.74 -21.68
CA PHE A 263 -5.84 -6.33 -20.94
C PHE A 263 -7.04 -5.38 -20.75
N ASN A 264 -6.98 -4.16 -21.34
CA ASN A 264 -8.02 -3.15 -21.25
C ASN A 264 -8.42 -2.81 -19.79
N ILE A 265 -7.41 -2.58 -18.93
CA ILE A 265 -7.56 -2.17 -17.53
C ILE A 265 -6.96 -0.79 -17.29
N ASP A 266 -7.45 -0.06 -16.28
CA ASP A 266 -6.95 1.26 -15.95
C ASP A 266 -5.83 1.19 -14.88
N PRO A 267 -4.63 1.72 -15.13
CA PRO A 267 -3.55 1.70 -14.15
C PRO A 267 -3.86 2.50 -12.88
N LEU A 268 -4.85 3.40 -12.90
CA LEU A 268 -5.27 4.14 -11.70
C LEU A 268 -6.05 3.27 -10.71
N GLY A 269 -6.69 2.19 -11.18
CA GLY A 269 -7.44 1.24 -10.36
C GLY A 269 -6.72 -0.09 -10.09
N LEU A 270 -5.47 -0.24 -10.58
CA LEU A 270 -4.69 -1.46 -10.43
C LEU A 270 -3.84 -1.38 -9.15
N ILE A 271 -3.86 -2.42 -8.34
CA ILE A 271 -3.13 -2.53 -7.06
C ILE A 271 -1.73 -1.93 -7.14
N ALA A 272 -1.42 -1.00 -6.22
CA ALA A 272 -0.33 -0.06 -6.39
C ALA A 272 0.73 -0.08 -5.28
N SER A 273 0.77 -1.15 -4.46
CA SER A 273 1.82 -1.28 -3.44
C SER A 273 3.21 -1.04 -4.05
N GLY A 274 4.02 -0.28 -3.32
CA GLY A 274 5.33 0.20 -3.78
C GLY A 274 5.36 1.68 -4.11
N ALA A 275 4.21 2.34 -4.22
CA ALA A 275 4.10 3.80 -4.26
C ALA A 275 3.77 4.34 -2.86
N LEU A 276 4.17 5.58 -2.57
CA LEU A 276 3.77 6.31 -1.36
C LEU A 276 3.21 7.66 -1.76
N LEU A 277 2.00 7.97 -1.29
CA LEU A 277 1.44 9.31 -1.30
C LEU A 277 1.95 10.07 -0.07
N ILE A 278 2.34 11.32 -0.25
CA ILE A 278 2.81 12.20 0.83
C ILE A 278 2.11 13.53 0.68
N ALA A 279 1.41 13.99 1.72
CA ALA A 279 0.83 15.33 1.80
C ALA A 279 1.62 16.19 2.80
N LEU A 280 2.03 17.39 2.36
CA LEU A 280 2.85 18.29 3.16
C LEU A 280 2.73 19.75 2.73
N ASP A 281 3.14 20.66 3.62
CA ASP A 281 3.25 22.10 3.30
C ASP A 281 4.11 22.33 2.04
N PRO A 282 3.66 23.12 1.06
CA PRO A 282 4.40 23.42 -0.17
C PRO A 282 5.82 23.93 0.04
N LYS A 283 6.11 24.61 1.16
CA LYS A 283 7.45 25.11 1.48
C LYS A 283 8.50 24.00 1.63
N ASP A 284 8.07 22.79 2.04
CA ASP A 284 8.95 21.64 2.29
C ASP A 284 9.03 20.68 1.08
N THR A 285 8.19 20.85 0.07
CA THR A 285 8.09 19.98 -1.13
C THR A 285 9.45 19.74 -1.78
N LYS A 286 10.20 20.80 -2.10
CA LYS A 286 11.53 20.68 -2.75
C LYS A 286 12.53 19.92 -1.87
N LYS A 287 12.48 20.13 -0.55
CA LYS A 287 13.38 19.48 0.41
C LYS A 287 13.16 17.97 0.44
N VAL A 288 11.87 17.54 0.50
CA VAL A 288 11.50 16.12 0.52
C VAL A 288 11.87 15.45 -0.81
N ILE A 289 11.54 16.05 -1.94
CA ILE A 289 11.90 15.53 -3.28
C ILE A 289 13.43 15.35 -3.39
N ASN A 290 14.20 16.33 -2.98
CA ASN A 290 15.67 16.29 -3.07
C ASN A 290 16.28 15.21 -2.19
N ILE A 291 15.80 15.00 -0.95
CA ILE A 291 16.33 13.94 -0.08
C ILE A 291 16.00 12.55 -0.61
N LEU A 292 14.81 12.35 -1.13
CA LEU A 292 14.43 11.09 -1.77
C LEU A 292 15.27 10.82 -3.02
N ALA A 293 15.45 11.80 -3.89
CA ALA A 293 16.26 11.67 -5.10
C ALA A 293 17.74 11.33 -4.79
N ARG A 294 18.35 11.96 -3.78
CA ARG A 294 19.72 11.64 -3.31
C ARG A 294 19.85 10.21 -2.80
N ASN A 295 18.74 9.59 -2.41
CA ASN A 295 18.66 8.20 -1.95
C ASN A 295 18.18 7.22 -3.03
N GLY A 296 18.11 7.67 -4.30
CA GLY A 296 17.70 6.86 -5.44
C GLY A 296 16.20 6.62 -5.56
N ILE A 297 15.38 7.40 -4.86
CA ILE A 297 13.93 7.29 -4.87
C ILE A 297 13.35 8.44 -5.71
N THR A 298 12.71 8.09 -6.82
CA THR A 298 11.99 9.07 -7.63
C THR A 298 10.76 9.56 -6.87
N CYS A 299 10.58 10.87 -6.80
CA CYS A 299 9.43 11.50 -6.17
C CYS A 299 8.95 12.69 -6.99
N THR A 300 7.64 12.77 -7.24
CA THR A 300 7.05 13.80 -8.08
C THR A 300 5.85 14.41 -7.38
N LYS A 301 5.73 15.75 -7.41
CA LYS A 301 4.49 16.42 -7.04
C LYS A 301 3.45 16.14 -8.11
N ILE A 302 2.39 15.43 -7.74
CA ILE A 302 1.31 15.03 -8.65
C ILE A 302 0.06 15.90 -8.53
N GLY A 303 -0.04 16.73 -7.51
CA GLY A 303 -1.22 17.57 -7.29
C GLY A 303 -1.17 18.33 -5.98
N LYS A 304 -2.35 18.70 -5.51
CA LYS A 304 -2.55 19.38 -4.22
C LYS A 304 -3.89 19.00 -3.59
N LEU A 305 -3.97 19.08 -2.27
CA LEU A 305 -5.23 19.01 -1.55
C LEU A 305 -6.00 20.33 -1.66
N THR A 306 -7.32 20.23 -1.66
CA THR A 306 -8.26 21.36 -1.80
C THR A 306 -9.34 21.25 -0.72
N LYS A 307 -10.28 22.19 -0.69
CA LYS A 307 -11.45 22.08 0.18
C LYS A 307 -12.27 20.85 -0.21
N GLU A 308 -12.87 20.16 0.75
CA GLU A 308 -13.72 18.98 0.53
C GLU A 308 -14.82 19.24 -0.51
N SER A 309 -15.44 20.44 -0.46
CA SER A 309 -16.49 20.87 -1.39
C SER A 309 -16.09 20.87 -2.86
N GLU A 310 -14.78 20.88 -3.16
CA GLU A 310 -14.26 20.80 -4.53
C GLU A 310 -14.20 19.36 -5.06
N GLY A 311 -14.31 18.36 -4.15
CA GLY A 311 -14.26 16.93 -4.47
C GLY A 311 -12.92 16.48 -5.04
N LEU A 312 -12.93 15.27 -5.63
CA LEU A 312 -11.74 14.67 -6.23
C LEU A 312 -11.73 14.90 -7.74
N ARG A 313 -10.75 15.64 -8.21
CA ARG A 313 -10.62 16.02 -9.63
C ARG A 313 -9.28 15.56 -10.21
N LEU A 314 -9.35 15.05 -11.43
CA LEU A 314 -8.18 14.67 -12.21
C LEU A 314 -8.04 15.64 -13.41
N LEU A 315 -6.90 16.32 -13.51
CA LEU A 315 -6.55 17.13 -14.67
C LEU A 315 -5.97 16.21 -15.76
N ARG A 316 -6.74 15.98 -16.82
CA ARG A 316 -6.36 15.14 -17.94
C ARG A 316 -6.54 15.90 -19.25
N LYS A 317 -5.49 15.98 -20.06
CA LYS A 317 -5.48 16.70 -21.37
C LYS A 317 -5.98 18.15 -21.30
N GLY A 318 -5.74 18.84 -20.18
CA GLY A 318 -6.17 20.24 -19.97
C GLY A 318 -7.58 20.40 -19.37
N GLU A 319 -8.32 19.33 -19.20
CA GLU A 319 -9.68 19.33 -18.67
C GLU A 319 -9.72 18.70 -17.25
N PHE A 320 -10.59 19.25 -16.40
CA PHE A 320 -10.87 18.67 -15.09
C PHE A 320 -12.01 17.66 -15.22
N ILE A 321 -11.71 16.42 -14.92
CA ILE A 321 -12.71 15.34 -14.81
C ILE A 321 -12.79 14.85 -13.37
N LYS A 322 -13.88 14.19 -13.00
CA LYS A 322 -13.99 13.51 -11.72
C LYS A 322 -12.96 12.39 -11.66
N MET A 323 -12.29 12.21 -10.51
CA MET A 323 -11.41 11.07 -10.30
C MET A 323 -12.18 9.75 -10.51
N PRO A 324 -11.69 8.81 -11.32
CA PRO A 324 -12.35 7.52 -11.47
C PRO A 324 -12.34 6.77 -10.14
N MET A 325 -13.43 6.06 -9.86
CA MET A 325 -13.56 5.20 -8.67
C MET A 325 -13.81 3.77 -9.11
N PHE A 326 -13.07 2.84 -8.54
CA PHE A 326 -13.14 1.42 -8.86
C PHE A 326 -13.84 0.68 -7.73
N LYS A 327 -14.89 -0.08 -8.05
CA LYS A 327 -15.64 -0.88 -7.05
C LYS A 327 -14.85 -2.09 -6.57
N VAL A 328 -13.99 -2.61 -7.43
CA VAL A 328 -13.07 -3.72 -7.19
C VAL A 328 -11.75 -3.37 -7.88
N ASP A 329 -10.65 -3.96 -7.42
CA ASP A 329 -9.35 -3.78 -8.07
C ASP A 329 -9.38 -4.33 -9.52
N GLU A 330 -8.75 -3.61 -10.44
CA GLU A 330 -8.66 -4.00 -11.85
C GLU A 330 -7.99 -5.37 -12.05
N ILE A 331 -7.14 -5.81 -11.12
CA ILE A 331 -6.49 -7.11 -11.18
C ILE A 331 -7.47 -8.27 -11.07
N THR A 332 -8.59 -8.09 -10.37
CA THR A 332 -9.58 -9.16 -10.13
C THR A 332 -10.16 -9.72 -11.42
N SER A 333 -10.32 -8.89 -12.45
CA SER A 333 -10.78 -9.32 -13.78
C SER A 333 -9.84 -10.29 -14.49
N LEU A 334 -8.59 -10.40 -14.01
CA LEU A 334 -7.53 -11.18 -14.66
C LEU A 334 -7.12 -12.44 -13.89
N ILE A 335 -7.31 -12.48 -12.55
CA ILE A 335 -6.77 -13.55 -11.70
C ILE A 335 -7.83 -14.34 -10.91
N THR A 336 -9.11 -14.01 -11.09
CA THR A 336 -10.25 -14.78 -10.54
C THR A 336 -10.66 -15.91 -11.47
#